data_21b5ad4c8d977bdbe501221276087df0
#
_entry.id   21b5ad4c8d977bdbe501221276087df0
#
_cell.length_a   1.000
_cell.length_b   1.000
_cell.length_c   1.000
_cell.angle_alpha   90.00
_cell.angle_beta   90.00
_cell.angle_gamma   90.00
#
_symmetry.space_group_name_H-M   'P 1'
#
loop_
_entity.id
_entity.type
_entity.pdbx_description
1 polymer ?
#
loop_
_entity_poly.entity_id
_entity_poly.type
_entity_poly.pdbx_seq_one_letter_code
_entity_poly.pdbx_strand_id
1 'polypeptide(L)'
;LLSEVPADVDDDFFLEEEVTPRMFSFNSHVGACPRCDGLGELPGYHGETKCPDCGGERLKPGGRAVKISGLNISQFCRLNVCEARAELELWRLTRNERVIAEQPLREILTRLEFLESVGLDYLTLDQRSTTLSGGEAQRIRLASQIGSGLVGVMYVLDEPTIGLHPRDTDRLIRTLKRLRDLGNTIIVVEHDLEVIRQADHLLDVGPGAGHYGGMVVASGSPKQVEHKGSSITGKYLSGKKGIQIPEERRPVNSQRTIRVQGASQHNLKEVDVEFPLGVLTVVTGVSGSGKSSLVVDTLLRAAERRVSGKRVEVGTHREITGLEYVSQLMVIDHEPIGKTPRSNPATYSKVLDPIREVFAMMPESKARGFTKRRFSFNAAEGRCATCDGQGYHLIEMHFLSDVWIPCDACKGKRYNRETLAVTYRGQTIADVLGLEISQALELFEAQPRIRRILQTLQDVGLGYMKLGQAGHTFSGGEAQRIKLASELAKRSRGGTLYVLDEPTTGLHVDDVARLLKVLNRLVDEGSTVVVIEHNPEVIKTADWLVDLGPEGGVGGGRLLFSGTPEACAHCPDSHTGQFLAPLFGMAPGTVLSVPDSGAA
;
A
#
# COMPACT_ATOMS: atom_id res chain seq x y z
N LEU A 1 25.96 -19.75 -30.40
CA LEU A 1 25.59 -19.30 -29.05
C LEU A 1 26.29 -20.07 -27.92
N LEU A 2 27.17 -21.05 -28.21
CA LEU A 2 27.87 -21.90 -27.24
C LEU A 2 29.39 -21.57 -27.19
N SER A 3 29.77 -20.29 -27.32
CA SER A 3 31.19 -19.95 -27.55
C SER A 3 32.06 -19.85 -26.29
N GLU A 4 31.51 -19.96 -25.09
CA GLU A 4 32.34 -19.92 -23.87
C GLU A 4 31.82 -20.91 -22.83
N VAL A 5 32.22 -22.18 -22.95
CA VAL A 5 32.10 -23.16 -21.87
C VAL A 5 33.31 -22.94 -20.96
N PRO A 6 33.15 -22.66 -19.67
CA PRO A 6 34.30 -22.54 -18.76
C PRO A 6 35.04 -23.88 -18.65
N ALA A 7 36.35 -23.82 -18.57
CA ALA A 7 37.22 -25.01 -18.48
C ALA A 7 37.02 -25.87 -17.21
N ASP A 8 36.18 -25.46 -16.30
CA ASP A 8 35.96 -26.09 -14.98
C ASP A 8 34.68 -26.93 -14.90
N VAL A 9 33.93 -27.08 -16.00
CA VAL A 9 32.81 -28.01 -16.08
C VAL A 9 33.28 -29.27 -16.74
N ASP A 10 33.12 -30.43 -16.05
CA ASP A 10 33.47 -31.73 -16.61
C ASP A 10 32.88 -31.84 -18.02
N ASP A 11 33.73 -32.05 -19.02
CA ASP A 11 33.36 -32.20 -20.43
C ASP A 11 32.32 -33.29 -20.66
N ASP A 12 32.26 -34.27 -19.78
CA ASP A 12 31.29 -35.39 -19.82
C ASP A 12 29.84 -34.92 -19.61
N PHE A 13 29.58 -33.78 -18.98
CA PHE A 13 28.22 -33.32 -18.71
C PHE A 13 27.48 -32.84 -19.97
N PHE A 14 28.17 -32.28 -20.96
CA PHE A 14 27.60 -31.81 -22.21
C PHE A 14 27.46 -32.88 -23.30
N LEU A 15 28.06 -34.03 -23.08
CA LEU A 15 27.98 -35.15 -24.04
C LEU A 15 26.70 -35.99 -23.90
N GLU A 16 25.97 -35.88 -22.76
CA GLU A 16 24.80 -36.74 -22.50
C GLU A 16 23.45 -35.99 -22.51
N GLU A 17 23.36 -34.68 -22.39
CA GLU A 17 22.08 -33.94 -22.38
C GLU A 17 22.00 -32.91 -23.50
N GLU A 18 21.01 -33.03 -24.37
CA GLU A 18 20.67 -32.02 -25.39
C GLU A 18 20.18 -30.72 -24.71
N VAL A 19 20.80 -29.57 -25.02
CA VAL A 19 20.43 -28.28 -24.45
C VAL A 19 19.03 -27.90 -24.89
N THR A 20 18.09 -27.91 -23.95
CA THR A 20 16.69 -27.56 -24.19
C THR A 20 16.28 -26.29 -23.43
N PRO A 21 15.27 -25.54 -23.91
CA PRO A 21 14.77 -24.36 -23.17
C PRO A 21 14.32 -24.66 -21.72
N ARG A 22 13.90 -25.89 -21.42
CA ARG A 22 13.46 -26.31 -20.09
C ARG A 22 14.58 -26.35 -19.06
N MET A 23 15.83 -26.47 -19.49
CA MET A 23 17.02 -26.43 -18.60
C MET A 23 17.21 -25.04 -17.95
N PHE A 24 16.68 -23.99 -18.58
CA PHE A 24 16.75 -22.62 -18.09
C PHE A 24 15.52 -22.20 -17.28
N SER A 25 14.59 -23.10 -17.03
CA SER A 25 13.38 -22.84 -16.25
C SER A 25 13.49 -23.42 -14.85
N PHE A 26 13.47 -22.56 -13.85
CA PHE A 26 13.43 -22.97 -12.44
C PHE A 26 12.08 -23.54 -12.01
N ASN A 27 11.04 -23.45 -12.84
CA ASN A 27 9.73 -24.07 -12.64
C ASN A 27 9.63 -25.46 -13.31
N SER A 28 10.66 -25.89 -14.02
CA SER A 28 10.72 -27.19 -14.67
C SER A 28 11.64 -28.12 -13.89
N HIS A 29 11.22 -29.34 -13.61
CA HIS A 29 12.05 -30.38 -12.98
C HIS A 29 13.35 -30.68 -13.76
N VAL A 30 13.40 -30.32 -15.05
CA VAL A 30 14.61 -30.47 -15.89
C VAL A 30 15.65 -29.44 -15.47
N GLY A 31 15.26 -28.16 -15.24
CA GLY A 31 16.17 -27.06 -14.93
C GLY A 31 16.27 -26.70 -13.44
N ALA A 32 15.24 -26.97 -12.66
CA ALA A 32 15.18 -26.61 -11.24
C ALA A 32 16.25 -27.33 -10.39
N CYS A 33 16.87 -26.60 -9.48
CA CYS A 33 17.74 -27.18 -8.46
C CYS A 33 16.96 -28.22 -7.62
N PRO A 34 17.41 -29.48 -7.56
CA PRO A 34 16.63 -30.55 -6.91
C PRO A 34 16.52 -30.37 -5.39
N ARG A 35 17.45 -29.64 -4.75
CA ARG A 35 17.45 -29.44 -3.31
C ARG A 35 16.42 -28.41 -2.84
N CYS A 36 16.23 -27.33 -3.58
CA CYS A 36 15.29 -26.26 -3.25
C CYS A 36 14.09 -26.20 -4.20
N ASP A 37 13.96 -27.17 -5.10
CA ASP A 37 12.90 -27.26 -6.10
C ASP A 37 12.68 -25.93 -6.89
N GLY A 38 13.81 -25.29 -7.25
CA GLY A 38 13.81 -24.02 -7.98
C GLY A 38 13.47 -22.78 -7.13
N LEU A 39 13.30 -22.91 -5.82
CA LEU A 39 13.01 -21.77 -4.94
C LEU A 39 14.23 -20.89 -4.67
N GLY A 40 15.44 -21.46 -4.73
CA GLY A 40 16.70 -20.77 -4.44
C GLY A 40 17.03 -20.69 -2.95
N GLU A 41 16.08 -20.99 -2.08
CA GLU A 41 16.19 -20.91 -0.62
C GLU A 41 15.56 -22.13 0.03
N LEU A 42 15.95 -22.39 1.26
CA LEU A 42 15.39 -23.46 2.08
C LEU A 42 14.75 -22.85 3.34
N PRO A 43 13.63 -23.42 3.83
CA PRO A 43 13.05 -23.00 5.10
C PRO A 43 14.06 -23.25 6.22
N GLY A 44 14.43 -22.22 6.95
CA GLY A 44 15.39 -22.27 8.06
C GLY A 44 14.74 -21.88 9.39
N TYR A 45 15.44 -22.15 10.51
CA TYR A 45 15.00 -21.84 11.87
C TYR A 45 14.85 -20.33 12.14
N HIS A 46 15.52 -19.48 11.34
CA HIS A 46 15.53 -18.01 11.46
C HIS A 46 15.14 -17.29 10.17
N GLY A 47 14.33 -17.91 9.33
CA GLY A 47 13.96 -17.39 8.02
C GLY A 47 14.50 -18.25 6.86
N GLU A 48 14.33 -17.72 5.65
CA GLU A 48 14.79 -18.39 4.44
C GLU A 48 16.32 -18.25 4.29
N THR A 49 17.02 -19.38 4.13
CA THR A 49 18.46 -19.39 3.88
C THR A 49 18.74 -19.78 2.45
N LYS A 50 19.75 -19.13 1.81
CA LYS A 50 20.15 -19.50 0.45
C LYS A 50 20.46 -21.00 0.34
N CYS A 51 19.93 -21.62 -0.70
CA CYS A 51 20.18 -23.03 -0.96
C CYS A 51 21.71 -23.26 -1.17
N PRO A 52 22.36 -24.13 -0.40
CA PRO A 52 23.78 -24.35 -0.51
C PRO A 52 24.23 -24.99 -1.84
N ASP A 53 23.34 -25.75 -2.51
CA ASP A 53 23.69 -26.44 -3.76
C ASP A 53 23.67 -25.50 -4.96
N CYS A 54 22.70 -24.58 -5.04
CA CYS A 54 22.62 -23.63 -6.14
C CYS A 54 23.07 -22.20 -5.76
N GLY A 55 23.42 -21.93 -4.51
CA GLY A 55 23.82 -20.60 -4.06
C GLY A 55 22.75 -19.51 -4.23
N GLY A 56 21.46 -19.91 -4.35
CA GLY A 56 20.35 -19.02 -4.65
C GLY A 56 20.05 -18.85 -6.15
N GLU A 57 20.78 -19.54 -7.05
CA GLU A 57 20.58 -19.40 -8.51
C GLU A 57 19.42 -20.21 -9.07
N ARG A 58 18.76 -21.04 -8.25
CA ARG A 58 17.53 -21.77 -8.56
C ARG A 58 17.65 -22.91 -9.57
N LEU A 59 18.74 -22.97 -10.35
CA LEU A 59 18.95 -23.90 -11.46
C LEU A 59 20.02 -24.96 -11.17
N LYS A 60 19.93 -26.07 -11.90
CA LYS A 60 20.97 -27.09 -11.95
C LYS A 60 22.26 -26.54 -12.56
N PRO A 61 23.43 -27.21 -12.33
CA PRO A 61 24.72 -26.77 -12.87
C PRO A 61 24.73 -26.57 -14.40
N GLY A 62 24.12 -27.46 -15.18
CA GLY A 62 24.05 -27.34 -16.65
C GLY A 62 23.38 -26.06 -17.14
N GLY A 63 22.22 -25.68 -16.56
CA GLY A 63 21.55 -24.42 -16.91
C GLY A 63 22.36 -23.18 -16.51
N ARG A 64 23.19 -23.26 -15.45
CA ARG A 64 24.06 -22.16 -14.98
C ARG A 64 25.36 -22.05 -15.78
N ALA A 65 25.81 -23.13 -16.41
CA ALA A 65 27.06 -23.15 -17.18
C ALA A 65 26.95 -22.36 -18.49
N VAL A 66 25.75 -22.28 -19.08
CA VAL A 66 25.54 -21.54 -20.33
C VAL A 66 25.54 -20.05 -20.08
N LYS A 67 26.39 -19.32 -20.79
CA LYS A 67 26.56 -17.86 -20.67
C LYS A 67 26.36 -17.16 -22.01
N ILE A 68 25.79 -15.96 -21.98
CA ILE A 68 25.73 -15.01 -23.09
C ILE A 68 26.39 -13.73 -22.61
N SER A 69 27.40 -13.26 -23.35
CA SER A 69 28.20 -12.07 -22.96
C SER A 69 28.74 -12.15 -21.51
N GLY A 70 29.15 -13.35 -21.05
CA GLY A 70 29.72 -13.57 -19.73
C GLY A 70 28.70 -13.77 -18.59
N LEU A 71 27.40 -13.56 -18.82
CA LEU A 71 26.33 -13.74 -17.83
C LEU A 71 25.53 -15.02 -18.08
N ASN A 72 25.29 -15.80 -17.02
CA ASN A 72 24.29 -16.86 -17.08
C ASN A 72 22.88 -16.28 -16.85
N ILE A 73 21.85 -17.10 -17.11
CA ILE A 73 20.45 -16.63 -17.00
C ILE A 73 20.08 -16.15 -15.57
N SER A 74 20.62 -16.79 -14.54
CA SER A 74 20.35 -16.40 -13.16
C SER A 74 21.00 -15.06 -12.82
N GLN A 75 22.21 -14.82 -13.33
CA GLN A 75 22.91 -13.53 -13.17
C GLN A 75 22.18 -12.43 -13.94
N PHE A 76 21.74 -12.71 -15.17
CA PHE A 76 20.95 -11.78 -15.96
C PHE A 76 19.61 -11.43 -15.27
N CYS A 77 18.91 -12.42 -14.70
CA CYS A 77 17.64 -12.19 -13.99
C CYS A 77 17.80 -11.39 -12.69
N ARG A 78 19.01 -11.30 -12.11
CA ARG A 78 19.30 -10.43 -10.95
C ARG A 78 19.45 -8.96 -11.31
N LEU A 79 19.63 -8.64 -12.58
CA LEU A 79 19.63 -7.26 -13.06
C LEU A 79 18.24 -6.66 -12.89
N ASN A 80 18.18 -5.38 -12.56
CA ASN A 80 16.93 -4.66 -12.63
C ASN A 80 16.52 -4.42 -14.10
N VAL A 81 15.28 -4.01 -14.32
CA VAL A 81 14.72 -3.84 -15.67
C VAL A 81 15.60 -2.90 -16.53
N CYS A 82 16.06 -1.80 -15.95
CA CYS A 82 16.89 -0.81 -16.63
C CYS A 82 18.28 -1.38 -16.98
N GLU A 83 18.92 -2.06 -16.02
CA GLU A 83 20.22 -2.72 -16.22
C GLU A 83 20.11 -3.85 -17.24
N ALA A 84 19.05 -4.66 -17.18
CA ALA A 84 18.83 -5.75 -18.12
C ALA A 84 18.67 -5.23 -19.57
N ARG A 85 17.95 -4.11 -19.75
CA ARG A 85 17.84 -3.48 -21.07
C ARG A 85 19.19 -2.97 -21.58
N ALA A 86 19.94 -2.25 -20.72
CA ALA A 86 21.26 -1.74 -21.07
C ALA A 86 22.22 -2.87 -21.42
N GLU A 87 22.20 -3.99 -20.69
CA GLU A 87 23.01 -5.17 -20.96
C GLU A 87 22.70 -5.78 -22.33
N LEU A 88 21.42 -5.94 -22.67
CA LEU A 88 21.01 -6.46 -23.99
C LEU A 88 21.49 -5.57 -25.17
N GLU A 89 21.55 -4.26 -24.98
CA GLU A 89 22.04 -3.31 -25.97
C GLU A 89 23.57 -3.43 -26.18
N LEU A 90 24.31 -3.90 -25.16
CA LEU A 90 25.75 -4.11 -25.21
C LEU A 90 26.16 -5.45 -25.86
N TRP A 91 25.23 -6.36 -26.07
CA TRP A 91 25.55 -7.68 -26.61
C TRP A 91 26.16 -7.61 -28.01
N ARG A 92 27.37 -8.14 -28.14
CA ARG A 92 28.10 -8.22 -29.41
C ARG A 92 27.82 -9.57 -30.08
N LEU A 93 26.76 -9.62 -30.89
CA LEU A 93 26.38 -10.80 -31.63
C LEU A 93 27.02 -10.84 -33.01
N THR A 94 27.49 -12.00 -33.45
CA THR A 94 27.89 -12.26 -34.85
C THR A 94 26.71 -12.11 -35.79
N ARG A 95 26.97 -12.06 -37.11
CA ARG A 95 25.92 -11.92 -38.11
C ARG A 95 24.86 -13.03 -38.00
N ASN A 96 25.29 -14.27 -37.80
CA ASN A 96 24.37 -15.42 -37.73
C ASN A 96 23.57 -15.40 -36.40
N GLU A 97 24.22 -15.12 -35.27
CA GLU A 97 23.55 -14.99 -33.98
C GLU A 97 22.53 -13.86 -33.98
N ARG A 98 22.81 -12.74 -34.63
CA ARG A 98 21.88 -11.62 -34.76
C ARG A 98 20.60 -12.01 -35.49
N VAL A 99 20.72 -12.80 -36.58
CA VAL A 99 19.53 -13.29 -37.30
C VAL A 99 18.68 -14.21 -36.43
N ILE A 100 19.32 -15.10 -35.65
CA ILE A 100 18.61 -16.01 -34.75
C ILE A 100 17.97 -15.27 -33.58
N ALA A 101 18.66 -14.30 -32.99
CA ALA A 101 18.23 -13.60 -31.79
C ALA A 101 17.30 -12.39 -32.08
N GLU A 102 17.14 -11.95 -33.32
CA GLU A 102 16.40 -10.73 -33.68
C GLU A 102 14.99 -10.68 -33.10
N GLN A 103 14.20 -11.73 -33.30
CA GLN A 103 12.82 -11.76 -32.82
C GLN A 103 12.74 -11.89 -31.29
N PRO A 104 13.46 -12.83 -30.63
CA PRO A 104 13.48 -12.90 -29.16
C PRO A 104 13.97 -11.60 -28.50
N LEU A 105 15.01 -10.97 -29.01
CA LEU A 105 15.54 -9.71 -28.46
C LEU A 105 14.51 -8.57 -28.60
N ARG A 106 13.85 -8.45 -29.74
CA ARG A 106 12.78 -7.45 -29.94
C ARG A 106 11.67 -7.63 -28.90
N GLU A 107 11.22 -8.86 -28.69
CA GLU A 107 10.18 -9.18 -27.70
C GLU A 107 10.63 -8.84 -26.27
N ILE A 108 11.85 -9.20 -25.88
CA ILE A 108 12.39 -8.91 -24.56
C ILE A 108 12.53 -7.40 -24.35
N LEU A 109 13.16 -6.69 -25.29
CA LEU A 109 13.35 -5.24 -25.21
C LEU A 109 12.02 -4.50 -25.11
N THR A 110 11.02 -4.90 -25.91
CA THR A 110 9.67 -4.32 -25.84
C THR A 110 9.05 -4.49 -24.47
N ARG A 111 9.15 -5.67 -23.86
CA ARG A 111 8.61 -5.94 -22.52
C ARG A 111 9.35 -5.17 -21.44
N LEU A 112 10.67 -5.06 -21.52
CA LEU A 112 11.47 -4.25 -20.59
C LEU A 112 11.11 -2.76 -20.71
N GLU A 113 10.97 -2.23 -21.94
CA GLU A 113 10.52 -0.85 -22.17
C GLU A 113 9.13 -0.59 -21.54
N PHE A 114 8.22 -1.56 -21.62
CA PHE A 114 6.91 -1.40 -20.96
C PHE A 114 7.02 -1.42 -19.44
N LEU A 115 7.84 -2.28 -18.85
CA LEU A 115 8.07 -2.29 -17.41
C LEU A 115 8.66 -0.95 -16.93
N GLU A 116 9.61 -0.39 -17.66
CA GLU A 116 10.15 0.95 -17.39
C GLU A 116 9.06 2.04 -17.51
N SER A 117 8.22 1.96 -18.55
CA SER A 117 7.21 2.97 -18.82
C SER A 117 6.10 3.04 -17.76
N VAL A 118 5.92 1.97 -17.00
CA VAL A 118 4.98 1.92 -15.86
C VAL A 118 5.67 2.14 -14.50
N GLY A 119 6.95 2.59 -14.50
CA GLY A 119 7.69 2.92 -13.28
C GLY A 119 8.15 1.71 -12.49
N LEU A 120 8.50 0.60 -13.16
CA LEU A 120 9.04 -0.62 -12.55
C LEU A 120 10.49 -0.88 -12.94
N ASP A 121 11.21 0.17 -13.32
CA ASP A 121 12.61 0.16 -13.76
C ASP A 121 13.59 -0.38 -12.70
N TYR A 122 13.25 -0.23 -11.42
CA TYR A 122 14.06 -0.66 -10.27
C TYR A 122 13.88 -2.13 -9.89
N LEU A 123 12.82 -2.82 -10.35
CA LEU A 123 12.57 -4.23 -9.99
C LEU A 123 13.57 -5.15 -10.68
N THR A 124 14.06 -6.16 -9.96
CA THR A 124 14.86 -7.23 -10.57
C THR A 124 13.97 -8.25 -11.27
N LEU A 125 14.47 -8.85 -12.36
CA LEU A 125 13.67 -9.82 -13.12
C LEU A 125 13.38 -11.11 -12.34
N ASP A 126 14.15 -11.43 -11.31
CA ASP A 126 13.95 -12.57 -10.40
C ASP A 126 13.16 -12.22 -9.14
N GLN A 127 12.62 -10.99 -9.05
CA GLN A 127 11.83 -10.53 -7.91
C GLN A 127 10.66 -11.48 -7.62
N ARG A 128 10.53 -11.86 -6.35
CA ARG A 128 9.46 -12.78 -5.94
C ARG A 128 8.10 -12.08 -5.93
N SER A 129 7.09 -12.77 -6.41
CA SER A 129 5.71 -12.24 -6.40
C SER A 129 5.19 -11.94 -4.99
N THR A 130 5.68 -12.67 -3.98
CA THR A 130 5.30 -12.47 -2.56
C THR A 130 5.87 -11.20 -1.95
N THR A 131 6.93 -10.62 -2.53
CA THR A 131 7.57 -9.38 -2.07
C THR A 131 7.09 -8.14 -2.84
N LEU A 132 6.24 -8.34 -3.86
CA LEU A 132 5.66 -7.24 -4.63
C LEU A 132 4.52 -6.58 -3.85
N SER A 133 4.51 -5.26 -3.85
CA SER A 133 3.34 -4.48 -3.42
C SER A 133 2.15 -4.71 -4.37
N GLY A 134 0.92 -4.41 -3.90
CA GLY A 134 -0.28 -4.53 -4.73
C GLY A 134 -0.19 -3.69 -6.02
N GLY A 135 0.32 -2.46 -5.93
CA GLY A 135 0.51 -1.59 -7.08
C GLY A 135 1.58 -2.11 -8.06
N GLU A 136 2.71 -2.66 -7.58
CA GLU A 136 3.72 -3.28 -8.43
C GLU A 136 3.17 -4.47 -9.20
N ALA A 137 2.46 -5.36 -8.51
CA ALA A 137 1.82 -6.53 -9.14
C ALA A 137 0.79 -6.12 -10.21
N GLN A 138 0.00 -5.07 -9.96
CA GLN A 138 -0.96 -4.53 -10.92
C GLN A 138 -0.24 -3.95 -12.15
N ARG A 139 0.84 -3.17 -11.97
CA ARG A 139 1.63 -2.60 -13.06
C ARG A 139 2.36 -3.65 -13.89
N ILE A 140 2.86 -4.74 -13.28
CA ILE A 140 3.43 -5.88 -14.02
C ILE A 140 2.36 -6.50 -14.93
N ARG A 141 1.14 -6.70 -14.42
CA ARG A 141 0.02 -7.20 -15.24
C ARG A 141 -0.30 -6.24 -16.39
N LEU A 142 -0.35 -4.94 -16.10
CA LEU A 142 -0.57 -3.91 -17.11
C LEU A 142 0.52 -3.96 -18.20
N ALA A 143 1.80 -3.96 -17.83
CA ALA A 143 2.92 -4.06 -18.75
C ALA A 143 2.85 -5.33 -19.63
N SER A 144 2.46 -6.47 -19.04
CA SER A 144 2.26 -7.73 -19.76
C SER A 144 1.13 -7.63 -20.82
N GLN A 145 0.04 -6.94 -20.51
CA GLN A 145 -1.07 -6.73 -21.43
C GLN A 145 -0.72 -5.78 -22.58
N ILE A 146 0.00 -4.70 -22.26
CA ILE A 146 0.46 -3.71 -23.24
C ILE A 146 1.41 -4.33 -24.27
N GLY A 147 2.34 -5.18 -23.79
CA GLY A 147 3.30 -5.89 -24.63
C GLY A 147 2.66 -6.81 -25.68
N SER A 148 1.37 -7.12 -25.58
CA SER A 148 0.65 -7.92 -26.57
C SER A 148 0.33 -7.19 -27.87
N GLY A 149 0.44 -5.84 -27.91
CA GLY A 149 0.15 -5.03 -29.11
C GLY A 149 -1.30 -5.09 -29.58
N LEU A 150 -2.24 -5.49 -28.74
CA LEU A 150 -3.65 -5.61 -29.07
C LEU A 150 -4.26 -4.23 -29.39
N VAL A 151 -5.09 -4.18 -30.41
CA VAL A 151 -5.83 -2.99 -30.87
C VAL A 151 -7.33 -3.27 -30.77
N GLY A 152 -8.13 -2.24 -30.43
CA GLY A 152 -9.59 -2.37 -30.27
C GLY A 152 -10.00 -3.06 -28.97
N VAL A 153 -9.12 -3.08 -27.98
CA VAL A 153 -9.35 -3.68 -26.64
C VAL A 153 -9.84 -2.60 -25.67
N MET A 154 -10.68 -3.00 -24.73
CA MET A 154 -11.05 -2.16 -23.58
C MET A 154 -10.24 -2.57 -22.36
N TYR A 155 -9.44 -1.64 -21.85
CA TYR A 155 -8.69 -1.78 -20.59
C TYR A 155 -9.48 -1.12 -19.46
N VAL A 156 -9.72 -1.86 -18.39
CA VAL A 156 -10.32 -1.33 -17.17
C VAL A 156 -9.28 -1.42 -16.05
N LEU A 157 -8.90 -0.28 -15.52
CA LEU A 157 -7.87 -0.13 -14.50
C LEU A 157 -8.48 0.46 -13.23
N ASP A 158 -8.21 -0.17 -12.10
CA ASP A 158 -8.66 0.27 -10.79
C ASP A 158 -7.46 0.83 -10.01
N GLU A 159 -7.46 2.14 -9.77
CA GLU A 159 -6.44 2.89 -9.02
C GLU A 159 -4.99 2.54 -9.43
N PRO A 160 -4.59 2.66 -10.71
CA PRO A 160 -3.27 2.22 -11.17
C PRO A 160 -2.12 3.10 -10.63
N THR A 161 -2.40 4.24 -10.01
CA THR A 161 -1.41 5.15 -9.41
C THR A 161 -1.07 4.83 -7.96
N ILE A 162 -1.66 3.77 -7.36
CA ILE A 162 -1.37 3.38 -5.97
C ILE A 162 0.15 3.19 -5.76
N GLY A 163 0.68 3.85 -4.72
CA GLY A 163 2.08 3.75 -4.31
C GLY A 163 3.06 4.39 -5.32
N LEU A 164 2.57 5.21 -6.26
CA LEU A 164 3.42 5.95 -7.18
C LEU A 164 3.77 7.34 -6.65
N HIS A 165 5.03 7.68 -6.82
CA HIS A 165 5.46 9.07 -6.73
C HIS A 165 4.91 9.87 -7.94
N PRO A 166 4.60 11.19 -7.81
CA PRO A 166 4.08 12.00 -8.92
C PRO A 166 4.89 11.89 -10.22
N ARG A 167 6.21 11.78 -10.14
CA ARG A 167 7.09 11.55 -11.30
C ARG A 167 6.72 10.27 -12.07
N ASP A 168 6.43 9.19 -11.34
CA ASP A 168 6.13 7.89 -11.93
C ASP A 168 4.67 7.86 -12.43
N THR A 169 3.77 8.62 -11.79
CA THR A 169 2.40 8.87 -12.26
C THR A 169 2.41 9.51 -13.65
N ASP A 170 3.26 10.49 -13.91
CA ASP A 170 3.41 11.11 -15.24
C ASP A 170 3.85 10.12 -16.33
N ARG A 171 4.74 9.18 -15.98
CA ARG A 171 5.16 8.11 -16.91
C ARG A 171 4.00 7.18 -17.23
N LEU A 172 3.23 6.78 -16.22
CA LEU A 172 2.06 5.93 -16.39
C LEU A 172 1.01 6.61 -17.27
N ILE A 173 0.69 7.88 -17.05
CA ILE A 173 -0.28 8.64 -17.85
C ILE A 173 0.14 8.67 -19.33
N ARG A 174 1.43 8.94 -19.62
CA ARG A 174 1.94 8.92 -21.01
C ARG A 174 1.76 7.55 -21.65
N THR A 175 1.99 6.49 -20.90
CA THR A 175 1.81 5.11 -21.38
C THR A 175 0.34 4.80 -21.66
N LEU A 176 -0.59 5.22 -20.79
CA LEU A 176 -2.03 5.05 -21.01
C LEU A 176 -2.51 5.84 -22.24
N LYS A 177 -2.03 7.07 -22.42
CA LYS A 177 -2.34 7.86 -23.64
C LYS A 177 -1.83 7.18 -24.91
N ARG A 178 -0.60 6.64 -24.89
CA ARG A 178 -0.06 5.88 -26.03
C ARG A 178 -0.94 4.67 -26.38
N LEU A 179 -1.42 3.94 -25.36
CA LEU A 179 -2.35 2.82 -25.56
C LEU A 179 -3.67 3.25 -26.19
N ARG A 180 -4.25 4.35 -25.70
CA ARG A 180 -5.46 4.94 -26.26
C ARG A 180 -5.24 5.31 -27.73
N ASP A 181 -4.13 5.95 -28.05
CA ASP A 181 -3.81 6.43 -29.40
C ASP A 181 -3.58 5.28 -30.39
N LEU A 182 -3.31 4.05 -29.91
CA LEU A 182 -3.31 2.82 -30.70
C LEU A 182 -4.71 2.32 -31.07
N GLY A 183 -5.78 3.02 -30.68
CA GLY A 183 -7.16 2.64 -30.97
C GLY A 183 -7.84 1.80 -29.89
N ASN A 184 -7.34 1.84 -28.67
CA ASN A 184 -7.93 1.16 -27.51
C ASN A 184 -8.84 2.10 -26.71
N THR A 185 -9.75 1.52 -25.94
CA THR A 185 -10.56 2.23 -24.94
C THR A 185 -9.97 2.00 -23.55
N ILE A 186 -9.72 3.08 -22.79
CA ILE A 186 -9.16 2.98 -21.44
C ILE A 186 -10.14 3.59 -20.47
N ILE A 187 -10.58 2.79 -19.51
CA ILE A 187 -11.41 3.20 -18.37
C ILE A 187 -10.56 3.10 -17.13
N VAL A 188 -10.42 4.21 -16.40
CA VAL A 188 -9.62 4.28 -15.18
C VAL A 188 -10.51 4.73 -14.03
N VAL A 189 -10.52 3.99 -12.94
CA VAL A 189 -11.06 4.43 -11.65
C VAL A 189 -9.92 5.09 -10.90
N GLU A 190 -10.06 6.37 -10.59
CA GLU A 190 -8.96 7.15 -9.99
C GLU A 190 -9.45 8.25 -9.04
N HIS A 191 -8.56 8.60 -8.12
CA HIS A 191 -8.73 9.67 -7.14
C HIS A 191 -7.65 10.75 -7.25
N ASP A 192 -6.57 10.48 -7.98
CA ASP A 192 -5.49 11.43 -8.24
C ASP A 192 -5.95 12.55 -9.15
N LEU A 193 -5.86 13.80 -8.67
CA LEU A 193 -6.32 14.97 -9.42
C LEU A 193 -5.52 15.20 -10.71
N GLU A 194 -4.24 14.80 -10.76
CA GLU A 194 -3.42 14.98 -11.95
C GLU A 194 -3.84 14.03 -13.06
N VAL A 195 -4.12 12.77 -12.72
CA VAL A 195 -4.69 11.79 -13.67
C VAL A 195 -6.05 12.27 -14.17
N ILE A 196 -6.92 12.73 -13.26
CA ILE A 196 -8.26 13.22 -13.58
C ILE A 196 -8.18 14.41 -14.53
N ARG A 197 -7.28 15.38 -14.31
CA ARG A 197 -7.08 16.55 -15.20
C ARG A 197 -6.67 16.15 -16.62
N GLN A 198 -5.97 15.04 -16.75
CA GLN A 198 -5.43 14.57 -18.03
C GLN A 198 -6.34 13.60 -18.77
N ALA A 199 -7.50 13.25 -18.22
CA ALA A 199 -8.50 12.40 -18.87
C ALA A 199 -9.23 13.15 -20.00
N ASP A 200 -9.65 12.41 -21.04
CA ASP A 200 -10.46 12.97 -22.13
C ASP A 200 -11.90 13.18 -21.68
N HIS A 201 -12.42 12.27 -20.86
CA HIS A 201 -13.78 12.30 -20.32
C HIS A 201 -13.78 11.88 -18.86
N LEU A 202 -14.55 12.57 -18.03
CA LEU A 202 -14.71 12.31 -16.60
C LEU A 202 -16.18 11.97 -16.31
N LEU A 203 -16.37 10.88 -15.59
CA LEU A 203 -17.64 10.53 -14.93
C LEU A 203 -17.44 10.66 -13.43
N ASP A 204 -18.06 11.66 -12.81
CA ASP A 204 -18.01 11.88 -11.36
C ASP A 204 -19.22 11.20 -10.71
N VAL A 205 -18.96 10.22 -9.83
CA VAL A 205 -19.98 9.43 -9.15
C VAL A 205 -20.08 9.87 -7.70
N GLY A 206 -21.28 10.20 -7.25
CA GLY A 206 -21.52 10.73 -5.91
C GLY A 206 -23.01 10.87 -5.61
N PRO A 207 -23.41 11.94 -4.84
CA PRO A 207 -22.60 13.01 -4.22
C PRO A 207 -21.84 12.59 -2.96
N GLY A 208 -22.21 11.47 -2.35
CA GLY A 208 -21.56 10.88 -1.18
C GLY A 208 -21.19 9.43 -1.42
N ALA A 209 -20.94 8.69 -0.36
CA ALA A 209 -20.67 7.25 -0.39
C ALA A 209 -21.87 6.47 0.20
N GLY A 210 -21.93 5.15 -0.04
CA GLY A 210 -22.98 4.26 0.46
C GLY A 210 -24.35 4.64 -0.05
N HIS A 211 -25.33 4.76 0.85
CA HIS A 211 -26.71 5.09 0.51
C HIS A 211 -26.89 6.44 -0.20
N TYR A 212 -26.00 7.37 0.07
CA TYR A 212 -25.99 8.71 -0.55
C TYR A 212 -25.14 8.81 -1.82
N GLY A 213 -24.62 7.68 -2.30
CA GLY A 213 -23.78 7.58 -3.49
C GLY A 213 -24.48 6.96 -4.69
N GLY A 214 -23.68 6.50 -5.65
CA GLY A 214 -24.14 5.72 -6.79
C GLY A 214 -24.83 6.49 -7.92
N MET A 215 -24.83 7.83 -7.89
CA MET A 215 -25.37 8.67 -8.96
C MET A 215 -24.27 9.38 -9.73
N VAL A 216 -24.45 9.54 -11.04
CA VAL A 216 -23.57 10.40 -11.84
C VAL A 216 -23.91 11.86 -11.56
N VAL A 217 -23.06 12.55 -10.81
CA VAL A 217 -23.25 13.97 -10.43
C VAL A 217 -22.70 14.93 -11.46
N ALA A 218 -21.70 14.49 -12.23
CA ALA A 218 -21.14 15.24 -13.34
C ALA A 218 -20.58 14.30 -14.43
N SER A 219 -20.68 14.74 -15.68
CA SER A 219 -20.12 14.06 -16.84
C SER A 219 -19.66 15.09 -17.85
N GLY A 220 -18.52 14.86 -18.51
CA GLY A 220 -17.92 15.74 -19.50
C GLY A 220 -16.40 15.75 -19.44
N SER A 221 -15.76 16.67 -20.16
CA SER A 221 -14.32 16.88 -19.99
C SER A 221 -13.99 17.40 -18.59
N PRO A 222 -12.78 17.20 -18.05
CA PRO A 222 -12.40 17.74 -16.75
C PRO A 222 -12.71 19.22 -16.60
N LYS A 223 -12.43 20.05 -17.62
CA LYS A 223 -12.76 21.48 -17.66
C LYS A 223 -14.27 21.78 -17.53
N GLN A 224 -15.12 20.93 -18.11
CA GLN A 224 -16.56 21.08 -17.97
C GLN A 224 -17.04 20.72 -16.56
N VAL A 225 -16.42 19.70 -15.94
CA VAL A 225 -16.75 19.27 -14.57
C VAL A 225 -16.30 20.28 -13.53
N GLU A 226 -15.19 21.00 -13.72
CA GLU A 226 -14.73 22.10 -12.88
C GLU A 226 -15.82 23.19 -12.64
N HIS A 227 -16.69 23.40 -13.62
CA HIS A 227 -17.75 24.40 -13.55
C HIS A 227 -19.06 23.87 -12.95
N LYS A 228 -19.17 22.55 -12.68
CA LYS A 228 -20.36 21.95 -12.09
C LYS A 228 -20.35 22.04 -10.56
N GLY A 229 -21.14 22.93 -10.00
CA GLY A 229 -21.22 23.19 -8.55
C GLY A 229 -21.65 21.97 -7.70
N SER A 230 -22.32 20.97 -8.29
CA SER A 230 -22.72 19.73 -7.63
C SER A 230 -21.55 18.77 -7.42
N SER A 231 -20.49 18.85 -8.23
CA SER A 231 -19.32 17.98 -8.17
C SER A 231 -18.34 18.43 -7.09
N ILE A 232 -18.05 17.54 -6.14
CA ILE A 232 -17.00 17.76 -5.14
C ILE A 232 -15.63 17.71 -5.84
N THR A 233 -15.41 16.73 -6.71
CA THR A 233 -14.21 16.61 -7.54
C THR A 233 -13.98 17.88 -8.36
N GLY A 234 -15.03 18.42 -8.99
CA GLY A 234 -14.96 19.68 -9.75
C GLY A 234 -14.55 20.89 -8.91
N LYS A 235 -14.96 20.94 -7.63
CA LYS A 235 -14.51 22.00 -6.71
C LYS A 235 -13.01 21.92 -6.41
N TYR A 236 -12.45 20.71 -6.31
CA TYR A 236 -11.01 20.52 -6.13
C TYR A 236 -10.24 20.81 -7.44
N LEU A 237 -10.73 20.36 -8.58
CA LEU A 237 -10.12 20.65 -9.88
C LEU A 237 -10.05 22.16 -10.17
N SER A 238 -11.11 22.91 -9.81
CA SER A 238 -11.18 24.36 -10.01
C SER A 238 -10.43 25.17 -8.95
N GLY A 239 -9.84 24.56 -7.94
CA GLY A 239 -9.18 25.23 -6.83
C GLY A 239 -10.13 25.94 -5.84
N LYS A 240 -11.46 25.84 -6.02
CA LYS A 240 -12.45 26.39 -5.07
C LYS A 240 -12.43 25.68 -3.72
N LYS A 241 -11.96 24.45 -3.68
CA LYS A 241 -11.70 23.67 -2.48
C LYS A 241 -10.31 23.09 -2.57
N GLY A 242 -9.58 23.04 -1.47
CA GLY A 242 -8.23 22.52 -1.39
C GLY A 242 -7.84 22.24 0.04
N ILE A 243 -6.82 21.42 0.23
CA ILE A 243 -6.19 21.23 1.54
C ILE A 243 -5.26 22.41 1.76
N GLN A 244 -5.47 23.13 2.85
CA GLN A 244 -4.68 24.32 3.16
C GLN A 244 -3.30 23.93 3.69
N ILE A 245 -2.30 24.70 3.31
CA ILE A 245 -0.96 24.64 3.89
C ILE A 245 -1.05 25.28 5.27
N PRO A 246 -0.49 24.68 6.33
CA PRO A 246 -0.44 25.30 7.65
C PRO A 246 0.28 26.67 7.59
N GLU A 247 -0.31 27.69 8.20
CA GLU A 247 0.32 29.03 8.29
C GLU A 247 1.61 28.98 9.12
N GLU A 248 1.58 28.19 10.19
CA GLU A 248 2.73 27.93 11.05
C GLU A 248 2.92 26.42 11.24
N ARG A 249 4.17 25.97 11.16
CA ARG A 249 4.55 24.59 11.45
C ARG A 249 4.83 24.41 12.93
N ARG A 250 4.56 23.22 13.45
CA ARG A 250 4.91 22.91 14.84
C ARG A 250 6.43 22.99 15.05
N PRO A 251 6.89 23.58 16.16
CA PRO A 251 8.32 23.70 16.43
C PRO A 251 8.94 22.33 16.67
N VAL A 252 10.06 22.08 16.03
CA VAL A 252 10.86 20.88 16.20
C VAL A 252 11.80 21.03 17.39
N ASN A 253 11.75 20.09 18.33
CA ASN A 253 12.68 20.06 19.45
C ASN A 253 13.83 19.08 19.15
N SER A 254 15.00 19.60 18.85
CA SER A 254 16.20 18.84 18.51
C SER A 254 16.71 17.90 19.63
N GLN A 255 16.29 18.14 20.89
CA GLN A 255 16.62 17.28 22.02
C GLN A 255 15.68 16.08 22.15
N ARG A 256 14.50 16.14 21.53
CA ARG A 256 13.49 15.08 21.53
C ARG A 256 13.28 14.54 20.12
N THR A 257 14.23 13.75 19.68
CA THR A 257 14.30 13.23 18.30
C THR A 257 14.74 11.78 18.34
N ILE A 258 14.11 10.93 17.53
CA ILE A 258 14.63 9.58 17.25
C ILE A 258 15.66 9.76 16.13
N ARG A 259 16.88 9.26 16.36
CA ARG A 259 17.96 9.29 15.38
C ARG A 259 18.28 7.88 14.94
N VAL A 260 18.21 7.64 13.65
CA VAL A 260 18.65 6.39 13.00
C VAL A 260 19.96 6.70 12.31
N GLN A 261 21.02 5.96 12.61
CA GLN A 261 22.36 6.16 12.09
C GLN A 261 22.84 4.93 11.33
N GLY A 262 23.42 5.14 10.15
CA GLY A 262 24.01 4.10 9.33
C GLY A 262 23.01 3.03 8.88
N ALA A 263 21.76 3.40 8.56
CA ALA A 263 20.79 2.44 8.06
C ALA A 263 21.21 1.92 6.67
N SER A 264 21.38 0.59 6.56
CA SER A 264 21.92 -0.08 5.36
C SER A 264 21.11 -1.32 4.97
N GLN A 265 19.85 -1.40 5.41
CA GLN A 265 18.95 -2.48 5.04
C GLN A 265 18.55 -2.39 3.57
N HIS A 266 18.58 -3.51 2.84
CA HIS A 266 18.28 -3.62 1.41
C HIS A 266 19.10 -2.64 0.55
N ASN A 267 18.47 -1.63 -0.03
CA ASN A 267 19.12 -0.64 -0.89
C ASN A 267 19.62 0.62 -0.15
N LEU A 268 19.38 0.75 1.15
CA LEU A 268 19.81 1.90 1.93
C LEU A 268 21.35 2.00 1.98
N LYS A 269 21.87 3.21 1.84
CA LYS A 269 23.32 3.51 1.75
C LYS A 269 23.79 4.30 2.97
N GLU A 270 23.89 3.61 4.12
CA GLU A 270 24.34 4.19 5.41
C GLU A 270 23.61 5.50 5.76
N VAL A 271 22.26 5.46 5.68
CA VAL A 271 21.44 6.64 5.88
C VAL A 271 21.43 7.05 7.35
N ASP A 272 21.78 8.31 7.60
CA ASP A 272 21.58 9.00 8.88
C ASP A 272 20.36 9.92 8.77
N VAL A 273 19.36 9.73 9.64
CA VAL A 273 18.10 10.48 9.58
C VAL A 273 17.53 10.74 10.96
N GLU A 274 16.86 11.88 11.12
CA GLU A 274 16.19 12.30 12.34
C GLU A 274 14.67 12.32 12.17
N PHE A 275 13.97 11.79 13.18
CA PHE A 275 12.51 11.83 13.30
C PHE A 275 12.15 12.63 14.56
N PRO A 276 11.80 13.92 14.43
CA PRO A 276 11.41 14.74 15.57
C PRO A 276 10.14 14.22 16.23
N LEU A 277 10.09 14.25 17.55
CA LEU A 277 8.95 13.79 18.33
C LEU A 277 7.90 14.90 18.51
N GLY A 278 6.62 14.49 18.57
CA GLY A 278 5.49 15.41 18.76
C GLY A 278 5.10 16.21 17.52
N VAL A 279 5.48 15.76 16.34
CA VAL A 279 5.16 16.39 15.05
C VAL A 279 4.66 15.37 14.04
N LEU A 280 4.09 15.84 12.93
CA LEU A 280 3.75 15.05 11.75
C LEU A 280 4.98 14.99 10.82
N THR A 281 5.65 13.85 10.78
CA THR A 281 6.74 13.57 9.84
C THR A 281 6.23 12.77 8.65
N VAL A 282 6.50 13.22 7.44
CA VAL A 282 6.23 12.47 6.21
C VAL A 282 7.55 11.97 5.62
N VAL A 283 7.60 10.68 5.31
CA VAL A 283 8.71 10.04 4.58
C VAL A 283 8.28 9.80 3.15
N THR A 284 8.97 10.41 2.21
CA THR A 284 8.62 10.40 0.79
C THR A 284 9.83 10.03 -0.07
N GLY A 285 9.65 10.06 -1.38
CA GLY A 285 10.64 9.74 -2.39
C GLY A 285 10.10 8.82 -3.47
N VAL A 286 10.82 8.65 -4.55
CA VAL A 286 10.41 7.82 -5.69
C VAL A 286 10.13 6.36 -5.29
N SER A 287 9.39 5.64 -6.12
CA SER A 287 9.12 4.22 -5.87
C SER A 287 10.42 3.43 -5.80
N GLY A 288 10.54 2.50 -4.83
CA GLY A 288 11.77 1.73 -4.61
C GLY A 288 12.95 2.50 -4.00
N SER A 289 12.79 3.76 -3.54
CA SER A 289 13.89 4.54 -2.93
C SER A 289 14.35 4.08 -1.54
N GLY A 290 13.66 3.11 -0.92
CA GLY A 290 14.03 2.55 0.38
C GLY A 290 13.19 3.05 1.56
N LYS A 291 12.06 3.72 1.34
CA LYS A 291 11.16 4.25 2.39
C LYS A 291 10.71 3.18 3.39
N SER A 292 10.18 2.05 2.89
CA SER A 292 9.73 0.95 3.74
C SER A 292 10.89 0.30 4.49
N SER A 293 12.07 0.18 3.87
CA SER A 293 13.29 -0.33 4.53
C SER A 293 13.74 0.57 5.69
N LEU A 294 13.62 1.90 5.54
CA LEU A 294 13.96 2.85 6.59
C LEU A 294 12.89 2.87 7.71
N VAL A 295 11.62 3.00 7.32
CA VAL A 295 10.54 3.23 8.30
C VAL A 295 10.04 1.91 8.87
N VAL A 296 9.72 0.92 8.03
CA VAL A 296 9.09 -0.33 8.48
C VAL A 296 10.15 -1.29 9.02
N ASP A 297 11.17 -1.63 8.22
CA ASP A 297 12.14 -2.65 8.62
C ASP A 297 13.11 -2.15 9.70
N THR A 298 13.44 -0.86 9.70
CA THR A 298 14.44 -0.30 10.64
C THR A 298 13.76 0.41 11.82
N LEU A 299 13.11 1.56 11.61
CA LEU A 299 12.55 2.37 12.68
C LEU A 299 11.43 1.65 13.45
N LEU A 300 10.43 1.13 12.74
CA LEU A 300 9.27 0.46 13.33
C LEU A 300 9.68 -0.79 14.10
N ARG A 301 10.52 -1.65 13.51
CA ARG A 301 11.00 -2.87 14.16
C ARG A 301 11.85 -2.59 15.40
N ALA A 302 12.67 -1.54 15.36
CA ALA A 302 13.42 -1.09 16.53
C ALA A 302 12.49 -0.60 17.65
N ALA A 303 11.48 0.22 17.31
CA ALA A 303 10.48 0.68 18.26
C ALA A 303 9.64 -0.49 18.83
N GLU A 304 9.25 -1.46 17.99
CA GLU A 304 8.53 -2.66 18.42
C GLU A 304 9.35 -3.48 19.42
N ARG A 305 10.63 -3.72 19.12
CA ARG A 305 11.56 -4.40 20.03
C ARG A 305 11.69 -3.68 21.37
N ARG A 306 11.75 -2.34 21.34
CA ARG A 306 11.89 -1.51 22.56
C ARG A 306 10.63 -1.52 23.41
N VAL A 307 9.45 -1.34 22.80
CA VAL A 307 8.18 -1.20 23.50
C VAL A 307 7.60 -2.56 23.95
N SER A 308 7.67 -3.59 23.11
CA SER A 308 7.08 -4.90 23.39
C SER A 308 8.04 -5.87 24.12
N GLY A 309 9.35 -5.61 24.10
CA GLY A 309 10.38 -6.52 24.59
C GLY A 309 10.55 -7.81 23.77
N LYS A 310 9.84 -7.95 22.65
CA LYS A 310 9.93 -9.11 21.78
C LYS A 310 11.24 -9.09 21.00
N ARG A 311 11.79 -10.28 20.73
CA ARG A 311 12.90 -10.42 19.79
C ARG A 311 12.37 -10.28 18.37
N VAL A 312 12.43 -9.08 17.82
CA VAL A 312 12.09 -8.75 16.45
C VAL A 312 13.40 -8.44 15.71
N GLU A 313 13.55 -8.95 14.51
CA GLU A 313 14.67 -8.65 13.64
C GLU A 313 14.53 -7.20 13.15
N VAL A 314 15.58 -6.41 13.34
CA VAL A 314 15.63 -4.99 12.99
C VAL A 314 16.54 -4.85 11.78
N GLY A 315 16.16 -4.06 10.80
CA GLY A 315 16.98 -3.79 9.62
C GLY A 315 18.39 -3.35 9.97
N THR A 316 19.35 -3.65 9.12
CA THR A 316 20.77 -3.37 9.36
C THR A 316 21.00 -1.87 9.55
N HIS A 317 21.59 -1.48 10.67
CA HIS A 317 21.89 -0.10 11.07
C HIS A 317 23.08 -0.06 12.04
N ARG A 318 23.65 1.11 12.23
CA ARG A 318 24.73 1.33 13.21
C ARG A 318 24.18 1.53 14.61
N GLU A 319 23.29 2.51 14.79
CA GLU A 319 22.70 2.87 16.07
C GLU A 319 21.33 3.54 15.90
N ILE A 320 20.43 3.35 16.87
CA ILE A 320 19.17 4.08 16.99
C ILE A 320 19.04 4.61 18.40
N THR A 321 18.89 5.93 18.54
CA THR A 321 18.72 6.63 19.82
C THR A 321 17.37 7.35 19.86
N GLY A 322 16.90 7.78 21.05
CA GLY A 322 15.65 8.53 21.22
C GLY A 322 14.40 7.64 21.35
N LEU A 323 14.52 6.32 21.26
CA LEU A 323 13.39 5.40 21.46
C LEU A 323 12.91 5.33 22.91
N GLU A 324 13.67 5.82 23.88
CA GLU A 324 13.29 5.92 25.29
C GLU A 324 12.10 6.84 25.52
N TYR A 325 11.85 7.78 24.64
CA TYR A 325 10.70 8.68 24.68
C TYR A 325 9.40 8.03 24.17
N VAL A 326 9.49 6.86 23.51
CA VAL A 326 8.33 6.14 22.96
C VAL A 326 7.80 5.18 24.01
N SER A 327 6.60 5.48 24.51
CA SER A 327 5.92 4.63 25.51
C SER A 327 4.96 3.62 24.88
N GLN A 328 4.40 3.93 23.72
CA GLN A 328 3.48 3.09 22.96
C GLN A 328 3.78 3.17 21.46
N LEU A 329 3.55 2.07 20.76
CA LEU A 329 3.71 1.97 19.32
C LEU A 329 2.38 1.55 18.68
N MET A 330 1.98 2.25 17.64
CA MET A 330 0.79 1.95 16.85
C MET A 330 1.15 1.89 15.38
N VAL A 331 0.86 0.74 14.77
CA VAL A 331 1.13 0.47 13.37
C VAL A 331 -0.19 0.42 12.60
N ILE A 332 -0.26 1.16 11.52
CA ILE A 332 -1.42 1.23 10.65
C ILE A 332 -0.95 0.89 9.23
N ASP A 333 -1.08 -0.38 8.92
CA ASP A 333 -0.67 -1.00 7.65
C ASP A 333 -1.88 -1.50 6.86
N HIS A 334 -1.64 -1.95 5.62
CA HIS A 334 -2.64 -2.51 4.72
C HIS A 334 -3.08 -3.94 5.07
N GLU A 335 -2.55 -4.55 6.13
CA GLU A 335 -2.96 -5.90 6.50
C GLU A 335 -4.47 -5.98 6.79
N PRO A 336 -5.17 -7.01 6.30
CA PRO A 336 -6.59 -7.15 6.53
C PRO A 336 -6.90 -7.33 8.02
N ILE A 337 -7.99 -6.72 8.49
CA ILE A 337 -8.44 -6.79 9.90
C ILE A 337 -8.80 -8.22 10.33
N GLY A 338 -8.98 -9.11 9.37
CA GLY A 338 -9.26 -10.53 9.57
C GLY A 338 -9.79 -11.19 8.31
N LYS A 339 -9.58 -12.49 8.22
CA LYS A 339 -9.91 -13.31 7.03
C LYS A 339 -11.31 -13.93 7.08
N THR A 340 -12.08 -13.73 8.16
CA THR A 340 -13.38 -14.38 8.35
C THR A 340 -14.51 -13.36 8.47
N PRO A 341 -15.77 -13.72 8.17
CA PRO A 341 -16.94 -12.86 8.37
C PRO A 341 -17.17 -12.41 9.82
N ARG A 342 -16.53 -13.05 10.81
CA ARG A 342 -16.62 -12.66 12.23
C ARG A 342 -15.89 -11.36 12.53
N SER A 343 -14.85 -11.05 11.75
CA SER A 343 -14.16 -9.77 11.83
C SER A 343 -14.95 -8.73 11.04
N ASN A 344 -15.35 -7.64 11.70
CA ASN A 344 -16.13 -6.55 11.12
C ASN A 344 -15.86 -5.24 11.86
N PRO A 345 -16.28 -4.06 11.34
CA PRO A 345 -16.05 -2.77 11.97
C PRO A 345 -16.52 -2.71 13.42
N ALA A 346 -17.69 -3.32 13.72
CA ALA A 346 -18.24 -3.29 15.09
C ALA A 346 -17.40 -4.08 16.09
N THR A 347 -16.82 -5.22 15.68
CA THR A 347 -15.98 -6.04 16.56
C THR A 347 -14.59 -5.42 16.75
N TYR A 348 -14.00 -4.93 15.66
CA TYR A 348 -12.65 -4.37 15.70
C TYR A 348 -12.59 -3.05 16.48
N SER A 349 -13.52 -2.13 16.23
CA SER A 349 -13.64 -0.88 16.98
C SER A 349 -14.13 -1.07 18.43
N LYS A 350 -14.52 -2.30 18.80
CA LYS A 350 -15.13 -2.65 20.08
C LYS A 350 -16.45 -1.94 20.37
N VAL A 351 -17.09 -1.33 19.38
CA VAL A 351 -18.41 -0.69 19.55
C VAL A 351 -19.52 -1.72 19.79
N LEU A 352 -19.33 -2.97 19.35
CA LEU A 352 -20.28 -4.05 19.60
C LEU A 352 -20.46 -4.35 21.10
N ASP A 353 -19.42 -4.15 21.92
CA ASP A 353 -19.48 -4.43 23.35
C ASP A 353 -20.52 -3.56 24.10
N PRO A 354 -20.47 -2.21 24.00
CA PRO A 354 -21.51 -1.37 24.60
C PRO A 354 -22.87 -1.51 23.91
N ILE A 355 -22.94 -1.84 22.60
CA ILE A 355 -24.19 -2.16 21.94
C ILE A 355 -24.85 -3.39 22.58
N ARG A 356 -24.11 -4.47 22.83
CA ARG A 356 -24.61 -5.67 23.52
C ARG A 356 -25.09 -5.37 24.94
N GLU A 357 -24.43 -4.44 25.64
CA GLU A 357 -24.86 -3.99 26.96
C GLU A 357 -26.25 -3.30 26.88
N VAL A 358 -26.47 -2.44 25.88
CA VAL A 358 -27.78 -1.80 25.64
C VAL A 358 -28.87 -2.84 25.40
N PHE A 359 -28.64 -3.84 24.53
CA PHE A 359 -29.61 -4.90 24.28
C PHE A 359 -29.90 -5.75 25.54
N ALA A 360 -28.89 -6.02 26.36
CA ALA A 360 -29.09 -6.75 27.62
C ALA A 360 -29.91 -5.95 28.66
N MET A 361 -29.97 -4.62 28.54
CA MET A 361 -30.76 -3.76 29.42
C MET A 361 -32.23 -3.65 29.01
N MET A 362 -32.61 -4.14 27.82
CA MET A 362 -34.00 -4.06 27.34
C MET A 362 -34.95 -4.85 28.26
N PRO A 363 -36.21 -4.38 28.44
CA PRO A 363 -37.18 -5.04 29.29
C PRO A 363 -37.37 -6.53 28.97
N GLU A 364 -37.44 -6.87 27.69
CA GLU A 364 -37.55 -8.24 27.22
C GLU A 364 -36.33 -9.11 27.54
N SER A 365 -35.16 -8.55 27.47
CA SER A 365 -33.93 -9.24 27.88
C SER A 365 -33.91 -9.53 29.37
N LYS A 366 -34.30 -8.55 30.19
CA LYS A 366 -34.41 -8.72 31.63
C LYS A 366 -35.44 -9.77 32.03
N ALA A 367 -36.61 -9.75 31.39
CA ALA A 367 -37.67 -10.72 31.65
C ALA A 367 -37.26 -12.17 31.32
N ARG A 368 -36.37 -12.35 30.31
CA ARG A 368 -35.84 -13.67 29.90
C ARG A 368 -34.49 -14.02 30.55
N GLY A 369 -33.94 -13.18 31.39
CA GLY A 369 -32.63 -13.40 32.01
C GLY A 369 -31.45 -13.34 31.03
N PHE A 370 -31.60 -12.62 29.89
CA PHE A 370 -30.57 -12.52 28.89
C PHE A 370 -29.45 -11.57 29.33
N THR A 371 -28.22 -12.06 29.27
CA THR A 371 -27.01 -11.28 29.55
C THR A 371 -26.39 -10.74 28.25
N LYS A 372 -25.41 -9.85 28.35
CA LYS A 372 -24.66 -9.34 27.19
C LYS A 372 -24.03 -10.43 26.34
N ARG A 373 -23.77 -11.63 26.93
CA ARG A 373 -23.19 -12.77 26.21
C ARG A 373 -24.17 -13.32 25.17
N ARG A 374 -25.48 -13.26 25.44
CA ARG A 374 -26.54 -13.66 24.51
C ARG A 374 -26.47 -12.90 23.17
N PHE A 375 -26.08 -11.64 23.21
CA PHE A 375 -25.97 -10.75 22.03
C PHE A 375 -24.61 -10.82 21.33
N SER A 376 -23.84 -11.89 21.58
CA SER A 376 -22.59 -12.16 20.86
C SER A 376 -22.80 -13.27 19.85
N PHE A 377 -22.54 -13.01 18.57
CA PHE A 377 -22.57 -14.05 17.52
C PHE A 377 -21.38 -15.05 17.64
N ASN A 378 -20.46 -14.82 18.55
CA ASN A 378 -19.39 -15.77 18.89
C ASN A 378 -19.74 -16.71 20.07
N ALA A 379 -20.82 -16.40 20.80
CA ALA A 379 -21.27 -17.20 21.94
C ALA A 379 -22.38 -18.17 21.56
N ALA A 380 -22.30 -19.41 21.99
CA ALA A 380 -23.26 -20.47 21.68
C ALA A 380 -24.70 -20.13 22.04
N GLU A 381 -24.90 -19.36 23.11
CA GLU A 381 -26.23 -19.00 23.63
C GLU A 381 -27.08 -18.20 22.63
N GLY A 382 -26.46 -17.29 21.87
CA GLY A 382 -27.19 -16.34 21.01
C GLY A 382 -26.97 -16.52 19.51
N ARG A 383 -25.96 -17.29 19.11
CA ARG A 383 -25.61 -17.46 17.71
C ARG A 383 -26.52 -18.43 16.97
N CYS A 384 -26.59 -18.32 15.67
CA CYS A 384 -27.17 -19.35 14.81
C CYS A 384 -26.32 -20.63 14.90
N ALA A 385 -26.95 -21.76 15.24
CA ALA A 385 -26.24 -23.03 15.37
C ALA A 385 -25.78 -23.62 14.02
N THR A 386 -26.50 -23.29 12.91
CA THR A 386 -26.18 -23.84 11.57
C THR A 386 -24.90 -23.25 10.99
N CYS A 387 -24.65 -21.95 11.16
CA CYS A 387 -23.46 -21.25 10.64
C CYS A 387 -22.47 -20.83 11.74
N ASP A 388 -22.69 -21.28 12.96
CA ASP A 388 -21.85 -20.91 14.11
C ASP A 388 -21.65 -19.39 14.29
N GLY A 389 -22.67 -18.59 13.94
CA GLY A 389 -22.63 -17.14 14.02
C GLY A 389 -21.87 -16.45 12.88
N GLN A 390 -21.38 -17.16 11.89
CA GLN A 390 -20.71 -16.55 10.72
C GLN A 390 -21.70 -15.80 9.81
N GLY A 391 -22.94 -16.25 9.74
CA GLY A 391 -23.96 -15.72 8.84
C GLY A 391 -23.84 -16.28 7.41
N TYR A 392 -22.73 -16.86 7.07
CA TYR A 392 -22.40 -17.37 5.74
C TYR A 392 -21.73 -18.75 5.83
N HIS A 393 -21.77 -19.49 4.73
CA HIS A 393 -20.99 -20.70 4.50
C HIS A 393 -19.97 -20.44 3.40
N LEU A 394 -18.73 -20.88 3.60
CA LEU A 394 -17.67 -20.83 2.58
C LEU A 394 -17.81 -22.04 1.67
N ILE A 395 -17.85 -21.79 0.37
CA ILE A 395 -17.70 -22.82 -0.65
C ILE A 395 -16.33 -22.61 -1.29
N GLU A 396 -15.42 -23.53 -0.99
CA GLU A 396 -14.08 -23.54 -1.57
C GLU A 396 -14.17 -24.05 -3.02
N MET A 397 -13.62 -23.27 -3.94
CA MET A 397 -13.62 -23.58 -5.37
C MET A 397 -12.17 -23.75 -5.85
N HIS A 398 -11.82 -24.97 -6.31
CA HIS A 398 -10.45 -25.33 -6.70
C HIS A 398 -9.85 -24.47 -7.83
N PHE A 399 -10.66 -23.89 -8.71
CA PHE A 399 -10.20 -23.13 -9.89
C PHE A 399 -10.75 -21.69 -9.96
N LEU A 400 -11.59 -21.30 -9.01
CA LEU A 400 -12.20 -19.97 -8.91
C LEU A 400 -12.01 -19.44 -7.49
N SER A 401 -12.27 -18.14 -7.31
CA SER A 401 -12.27 -17.55 -5.97
C SER A 401 -13.36 -18.17 -5.10
N ASP A 402 -13.05 -18.41 -3.84
CA ASP A 402 -14.01 -18.92 -2.85
C ASP A 402 -15.26 -18.04 -2.76
N VAL A 403 -16.43 -18.67 -2.62
CA VAL A 403 -17.71 -17.97 -2.57
C VAL A 403 -18.36 -18.11 -1.20
N TRP A 404 -18.78 -16.99 -0.63
CA TRP A 404 -19.52 -16.94 0.61
C TRP A 404 -21.03 -16.88 0.34
N ILE A 405 -21.78 -17.93 0.74
CA ILE A 405 -23.22 -18.02 0.56
C ILE A 405 -23.93 -17.75 1.89
N PRO A 406 -24.99 -16.91 1.94
CA PRO A 406 -25.76 -16.68 3.15
C PRO A 406 -26.32 -17.97 3.75
N CYS A 407 -26.22 -18.13 5.06
CA CYS A 407 -26.76 -19.29 5.77
C CYS A 407 -28.29 -19.36 5.63
N ASP A 408 -28.82 -20.48 5.19
CA ASP A 408 -30.25 -20.70 4.94
C ASP A 408 -31.10 -20.56 6.22
N ALA A 409 -30.58 -20.95 7.37
CA ALA A 409 -31.28 -20.93 8.64
C ALA A 409 -31.46 -19.49 9.20
N CYS A 410 -30.38 -18.67 9.16
CA CYS A 410 -30.43 -17.32 9.71
C CYS A 410 -30.46 -16.22 8.63
N LYS A 411 -30.36 -16.57 7.35
CA LYS A 411 -30.37 -15.66 6.19
C LYS A 411 -29.38 -14.48 6.38
N GLY A 412 -28.16 -14.78 6.80
CA GLY A 412 -27.12 -13.78 7.04
C GLY A 412 -27.19 -13.09 8.41
N LYS A 413 -28.24 -13.28 9.21
CA LYS A 413 -28.49 -12.54 10.48
C LYS A 413 -27.58 -12.97 11.64
N ARG A 414 -26.84 -14.08 11.56
CA ARG A 414 -25.84 -14.59 12.52
C ARG A 414 -26.40 -15.09 13.86
N TYR A 415 -27.60 -14.67 14.28
CA TYR A 415 -28.22 -14.96 15.58
C TYR A 415 -29.38 -15.96 15.46
N ASN A 416 -29.71 -16.59 16.57
CA ASN A 416 -30.90 -17.43 16.68
C ASN A 416 -32.16 -16.57 16.85
N ARG A 417 -33.33 -17.19 16.63
CA ARG A 417 -34.65 -16.52 16.61
C ARG A 417 -34.98 -15.85 17.95
N GLU A 418 -34.61 -16.45 19.06
CA GLU A 418 -34.88 -15.91 20.40
C GLU A 418 -34.11 -14.63 20.69
N THR A 419 -32.83 -14.57 20.27
CA THR A 419 -32.01 -13.36 20.39
C THR A 419 -32.56 -12.23 19.51
N LEU A 420 -33.06 -12.55 18.32
CA LEU A 420 -33.65 -11.60 17.38
C LEU A 420 -35.03 -11.10 17.82
N ALA A 421 -35.66 -11.71 18.83
CA ALA A 421 -36.92 -11.20 19.38
C ALA A 421 -36.73 -9.89 20.17
N VAL A 422 -35.53 -9.64 20.70
CA VAL A 422 -35.19 -8.43 21.45
C VAL A 422 -34.88 -7.28 20.51
N THR A 423 -35.52 -6.13 20.72
CA THR A 423 -35.30 -4.93 19.90
C THR A 423 -34.90 -3.71 20.73
N TYR A 424 -34.10 -2.83 20.12
CA TYR A 424 -33.82 -1.48 20.62
C TYR A 424 -34.30 -0.48 19.59
N ARG A 425 -35.27 0.38 19.98
CA ARG A 425 -35.94 1.33 19.03
C ARG A 425 -36.45 0.65 17.76
N GLY A 426 -37.00 -0.56 17.88
CA GLY A 426 -37.54 -1.33 16.78
C GLY A 426 -36.51 -2.10 15.93
N GLN A 427 -35.22 -2.00 16.23
CA GLN A 427 -34.17 -2.69 15.50
C GLN A 427 -33.64 -3.87 16.29
N THR A 428 -33.50 -5.04 15.68
CA THR A 428 -32.79 -6.20 16.27
C THR A 428 -31.28 -5.96 16.22
N ILE A 429 -30.51 -6.73 17.00
CA ILE A 429 -29.04 -6.63 16.94
C ILE A 429 -28.47 -6.97 15.57
N ALA A 430 -29.14 -7.83 14.80
CA ALA A 430 -28.76 -8.13 13.42
C ALA A 430 -29.04 -6.95 12.49
N ASP A 431 -30.17 -6.26 12.65
CA ASP A 431 -30.50 -5.05 11.88
C ASP A 431 -29.46 -3.95 12.18
N VAL A 432 -29.08 -3.76 13.45
CA VAL A 432 -28.03 -2.82 13.85
C VAL A 432 -26.69 -3.12 13.17
N LEU A 433 -26.31 -4.39 13.04
CA LEU A 433 -25.12 -4.77 12.29
C LEU A 433 -25.25 -4.50 10.77
N GLY A 434 -26.48 -4.44 10.27
CA GLY A 434 -26.79 -4.09 8.88
C GLY A 434 -26.78 -2.58 8.59
N LEU A 435 -26.83 -1.74 9.64
CA LEU A 435 -26.81 -0.27 9.49
C LEU A 435 -25.42 0.22 9.04
N GLU A 436 -25.45 1.27 8.25
CA GLU A 436 -24.26 2.10 8.00
C GLU A 436 -23.84 2.81 9.31
N ILE A 437 -22.55 3.12 9.45
CA ILE A 437 -22.01 3.80 10.64
C ILE A 437 -22.73 5.14 10.89
N SER A 438 -23.03 5.89 9.82
CA SER A 438 -23.81 7.14 9.89
C SER A 438 -25.20 6.93 10.48
N GLN A 439 -25.94 5.91 10.02
CA GLN A 439 -27.27 5.56 10.53
C GLN A 439 -27.22 5.05 11.98
N ALA A 440 -26.19 4.25 12.29
CA ALA A 440 -26.01 3.77 13.66
C ALA A 440 -25.66 4.92 14.63
N LEU A 441 -24.96 5.95 14.18
CA LEU A 441 -24.65 7.15 14.95
C LEU A 441 -25.95 7.88 15.37
N GLU A 442 -26.91 8.01 14.46
CA GLU A 442 -28.22 8.59 14.73
C GLU A 442 -29.03 7.71 15.72
N LEU A 443 -29.07 6.38 15.47
CA LEU A 443 -29.78 5.45 16.34
C LEU A 443 -29.30 5.49 17.79
N PHE A 444 -27.97 5.62 17.99
CA PHE A 444 -27.33 5.60 19.31
C PHE A 444 -26.91 7.00 19.82
N GLU A 445 -27.54 8.06 19.33
CA GLU A 445 -27.22 9.45 19.71
C GLU A 445 -27.21 9.65 21.24
N ALA A 446 -28.19 9.04 21.94
CA ALA A 446 -28.36 9.11 23.40
C ALA A 446 -27.38 8.20 24.18
N GLN A 447 -26.47 7.48 23.53
CA GLN A 447 -25.52 6.57 24.13
C GLN A 447 -24.06 7.09 24.00
N PRO A 448 -23.54 7.88 24.95
CA PRO A 448 -22.29 8.62 24.76
C PRO A 448 -21.08 7.75 24.42
N ARG A 449 -21.00 6.54 24.99
CA ARG A 449 -19.91 5.60 24.75
C ARG A 449 -19.94 5.04 23.33
N ILE A 450 -21.11 4.69 22.83
CA ILE A 450 -21.31 4.18 21.46
C ILE A 450 -21.09 5.32 20.47
N ARG A 451 -21.72 6.46 20.71
CA ARG A 451 -21.62 7.66 19.87
C ARG A 451 -20.17 8.07 19.64
N ARG A 452 -19.33 8.11 20.69
CA ARG A 452 -17.92 8.48 20.58
C ARG A 452 -17.16 7.57 19.60
N ILE A 453 -17.35 6.24 19.69
CA ILE A 453 -16.66 5.29 18.82
C ILE A 453 -17.17 5.42 17.36
N LEU A 454 -18.48 5.51 17.18
CA LEU A 454 -19.08 5.69 15.85
C LEU A 454 -18.68 7.01 15.20
N GLN A 455 -18.60 8.10 15.99
CA GLN A 455 -18.14 9.40 15.52
C GLN A 455 -16.70 9.32 15.02
N THR A 456 -15.82 8.61 15.73
CA THR A 456 -14.43 8.43 15.28
C THR A 456 -14.34 7.67 13.95
N LEU A 457 -15.19 6.64 13.77
CA LEU A 457 -15.29 5.93 12.48
C LEU A 457 -15.82 6.85 11.36
N GLN A 458 -16.75 7.74 11.67
CA GLN A 458 -17.26 8.73 10.73
C GLN A 458 -16.20 9.78 10.38
N ASP A 459 -15.43 10.26 11.36
CA ASP A 459 -14.38 11.27 11.18
C ASP A 459 -13.27 10.80 10.22
N VAL A 460 -12.99 9.50 10.19
CA VAL A 460 -12.04 8.90 9.22
C VAL A 460 -12.67 8.56 7.87
N GLY A 461 -13.91 9.01 7.60
CA GLY A 461 -14.55 8.82 6.30
C GLY A 461 -15.23 7.46 6.09
N LEU A 462 -15.50 6.68 7.15
CA LEU A 462 -16.13 5.36 7.06
C LEU A 462 -17.64 5.36 7.31
N GLY A 463 -18.30 6.51 7.26
CA GLY A 463 -19.73 6.65 7.56
C GLY A 463 -20.64 5.75 6.74
N TYR A 464 -20.28 5.43 5.51
CA TYR A 464 -21.02 4.58 4.57
C TYR A 464 -20.92 3.08 4.85
N MET A 465 -19.92 2.68 5.64
CA MET A 465 -19.62 1.27 5.87
C MET A 465 -20.63 0.65 6.84
N LYS A 466 -21.07 -0.58 6.57
CA LYS A 466 -21.96 -1.30 7.49
C LYS A 466 -21.19 -1.83 8.70
N LEU A 467 -21.76 -1.70 9.89
CA LEU A 467 -21.16 -2.17 11.14
C LEU A 467 -20.77 -3.67 11.12
N GLY A 468 -21.61 -4.50 10.48
CA GLY A 468 -21.39 -5.95 10.35
C GLY A 468 -20.74 -6.40 9.06
N GLN A 469 -20.22 -5.49 8.22
CA GLN A 469 -19.53 -5.83 6.97
C GLN A 469 -18.35 -6.76 7.24
N ALA A 470 -18.21 -7.79 6.44
CA ALA A 470 -17.21 -8.83 6.66
C ALA A 470 -15.79 -8.34 6.32
N GLY A 471 -14.80 -8.65 7.17
CA GLY A 471 -13.44 -8.12 7.06
C GLY A 471 -12.71 -8.44 5.75
N HIS A 472 -13.03 -9.58 5.12
CA HIS A 472 -12.45 -9.96 3.83
C HIS A 472 -13.00 -9.16 2.63
N THR A 473 -14.03 -8.31 2.83
CA THR A 473 -14.60 -7.46 1.79
C THR A 473 -14.04 -6.03 1.82
N PHE A 474 -13.15 -5.73 2.75
CA PHE A 474 -12.57 -4.40 2.86
C PHE A 474 -11.48 -4.17 1.82
N SER A 475 -11.43 -2.95 1.29
CA SER A 475 -10.21 -2.46 0.65
C SER A 475 -9.09 -2.26 1.68
N GLY A 476 -7.83 -2.25 1.23
CA GLY A 476 -6.69 -2.00 2.11
C GLY A 476 -6.84 -0.69 2.89
N GLY A 477 -7.26 0.39 2.22
CA GLY A 477 -7.47 1.68 2.86
C GLY A 477 -8.63 1.70 3.87
N GLU A 478 -9.72 0.95 3.63
CA GLU A 478 -10.80 0.79 4.61
C GLU A 478 -10.31 0.09 5.89
N ALA A 479 -9.53 -0.98 5.73
CA ALA A 479 -8.94 -1.70 6.85
C ALA A 479 -8.02 -0.78 7.70
N GLN A 480 -7.17 0.00 7.06
CA GLN A 480 -6.31 0.98 7.73
C GLN A 480 -7.12 2.02 8.52
N ARG A 481 -8.16 2.60 7.91
CA ARG A 481 -8.99 3.60 8.57
C ARG A 481 -9.75 3.04 9.77
N ILE A 482 -10.20 1.77 9.72
CA ILE A 482 -10.82 1.11 10.89
C ILE A 482 -9.76 0.94 12.00
N LYS A 483 -8.53 0.55 11.66
CA LYS A 483 -7.43 0.46 12.64
C LYS A 483 -7.19 1.83 13.30
N LEU A 484 -7.04 2.88 12.49
CA LEU A 484 -6.86 4.25 12.96
C LEU A 484 -8.01 4.71 13.87
N ALA A 485 -9.25 4.54 13.44
CA ALA A 485 -10.43 4.90 14.25
C ALA A 485 -10.48 4.16 15.59
N SER A 486 -10.13 2.88 15.60
CA SER A 486 -10.08 2.08 16.82
C SER A 486 -9.05 2.62 17.82
N GLU A 487 -7.92 3.12 17.35
CA GLU A 487 -6.88 3.73 18.21
C GLU A 487 -7.30 5.10 18.72
N LEU A 488 -7.88 5.94 17.85
CA LEU A 488 -8.41 7.26 18.21
C LEU A 488 -9.54 7.18 19.27
N ALA A 489 -10.32 6.11 19.25
CA ALA A 489 -11.36 5.90 20.24
C ALA A 489 -10.80 5.64 21.66
N LYS A 490 -9.52 5.29 21.77
CA LYS A 490 -8.80 5.15 23.06
C LYS A 490 -8.35 6.55 23.53
N ARG A 491 -8.14 6.72 24.83
CA ARG A 491 -7.52 7.95 25.36
C ARG A 491 -6.03 7.93 25.01
N SER A 492 -5.55 8.96 24.31
CA SER A 492 -4.13 9.15 24.08
C SER A 492 -3.40 9.30 25.42
N ARG A 493 -2.30 8.56 25.57
CA ARG A 493 -1.32 8.80 26.62
C ARG A 493 -0.11 9.34 25.88
N GLY A 494 0.38 10.50 26.22
CA GLY A 494 1.53 11.12 25.55
C GLY A 494 2.69 10.14 25.35
N GLY A 495 3.52 10.35 24.30
CA GLY A 495 4.64 9.49 23.94
C GLY A 495 4.26 8.29 23.05
N THR A 496 3.11 8.31 22.40
CA THR A 496 2.74 7.31 21.40
C THR A 496 3.39 7.64 20.06
N LEU A 497 4.05 6.66 19.44
CA LEU A 497 4.53 6.71 18.07
C LEU A 497 3.53 6.00 17.15
N TYR A 498 2.94 6.74 16.22
CA TYR A 498 2.13 6.20 15.13
C TYR A 498 2.96 6.06 13.87
N VAL A 499 2.95 4.90 13.24
CA VAL A 499 3.57 4.66 11.94
C VAL A 499 2.49 4.22 10.97
N LEU A 500 2.31 4.99 9.90
CA LEU A 500 1.30 4.76 8.87
C LEU A 500 1.99 4.55 7.52
N ASP A 501 1.55 3.55 6.79
CA ASP A 501 2.04 3.23 5.45
C ASP A 501 0.96 3.55 4.42
N GLU A 502 1.20 4.55 3.58
CA GLU A 502 0.32 5.06 2.50
C GLU A 502 -1.17 5.18 2.90
N PRO A 503 -1.52 5.89 4.00
CA PRO A 503 -2.88 5.91 4.51
C PRO A 503 -3.91 6.62 3.62
N THR A 504 -3.48 7.28 2.55
CA THR A 504 -4.38 7.96 1.60
C THR A 504 -4.76 7.12 0.39
N THR A 505 -4.28 5.89 0.32
CA THR A 505 -4.60 4.95 -0.77
C THR A 505 -6.11 4.75 -0.92
N GLY A 506 -6.64 4.93 -2.14
CA GLY A 506 -8.06 4.79 -2.44
C GLY A 506 -8.95 5.88 -1.85
N LEU A 507 -8.38 7.05 -1.49
CA LEU A 507 -9.13 8.16 -0.93
C LEU A 507 -9.33 9.28 -1.94
N HIS A 508 -10.58 9.74 -2.04
CA HIS A 508 -10.86 11.03 -2.64
C HIS A 508 -10.22 12.16 -1.80
N VAL A 509 -9.78 13.24 -2.45
CA VAL A 509 -9.09 14.37 -1.78
C VAL A 509 -9.89 14.95 -0.59
N ASP A 510 -11.21 14.89 -0.63
CA ASP A 510 -12.08 15.32 0.48
C ASP A 510 -11.90 14.42 1.72
N ASP A 511 -11.72 13.13 1.53
CA ASP A 511 -11.48 12.18 2.60
C ASP A 511 -10.04 12.28 3.11
N VAL A 512 -9.07 12.58 2.24
CA VAL A 512 -7.69 12.94 2.63
C VAL A 512 -7.70 14.15 3.58
N ALA A 513 -8.48 15.19 3.27
CA ALA A 513 -8.62 16.35 4.14
C ALA A 513 -9.18 16.00 5.53
N ARG A 514 -10.14 15.04 5.60
CA ARG A 514 -10.67 14.54 6.88
C ARG A 514 -9.62 13.74 7.64
N LEU A 515 -8.90 12.85 6.96
CA LEU A 515 -7.82 12.06 7.56
C LEU A 515 -6.74 12.96 8.16
N LEU A 516 -6.31 14.00 7.43
CA LEU A 516 -5.31 14.96 7.93
C LEU A 516 -5.75 15.68 9.19
N LYS A 517 -7.03 16.06 9.33
CA LYS A 517 -7.56 16.62 10.57
C LYS A 517 -7.42 15.66 11.74
N VAL A 518 -7.62 14.38 11.48
CA VAL A 518 -7.49 13.32 12.48
C VAL A 518 -6.02 13.14 12.90
N LEU A 519 -5.09 13.07 11.92
CA LEU A 519 -3.66 12.95 12.20
C LEU A 519 -3.13 14.16 12.97
N ASN A 520 -3.53 15.38 12.58
CA ASN A 520 -3.16 16.60 13.28
C ASN A 520 -3.66 16.60 14.73
N ARG A 521 -4.90 16.14 14.98
CA ARG A 521 -5.41 16.00 16.36
C ARG A 521 -4.55 15.07 17.23
N LEU A 522 -4.07 13.95 16.66
CA LEU A 522 -3.14 13.05 17.38
C LEU A 522 -1.84 13.75 17.77
N VAL A 523 -1.30 14.54 16.85
CA VAL A 523 -0.07 15.30 17.12
C VAL A 523 -0.32 16.37 18.18
N ASP A 524 -1.44 17.11 18.09
CA ASP A 524 -1.84 18.14 19.07
C ASP A 524 -2.06 17.55 20.49
N GLU A 525 -2.44 16.26 20.57
CA GLU A 525 -2.54 15.52 21.82
C GLU A 525 -1.18 14.99 22.33
N GLY A 526 -0.06 15.36 21.68
CA GLY A 526 1.31 15.04 22.10
C GLY A 526 1.85 13.69 21.58
N SER A 527 1.24 13.15 20.55
CA SER A 527 1.74 11.95 19.83
C SER A 527 2.73 12.32 18.74
N THR A 528 3.57 11.38 18.34
CA THR A 528 4.41 11.49 17.15
C THR A 528 3.77 10.67 16.02
N VAL A 529 3.67 11.25 14.83
CA VAL A 529 3.08 10.60 13.66
C VAL A 529 4.11 10.55 12.55
N VAL A 530 4.48 9.35 12.11
CA VAL A 530 5.37 9.12 10.96
C VAL A 530 4.53 8.45 9.86
N VAL A 531 4.50 9.07 8.69
CA VAL A 531 3.69 8.61 7.55
C VAL A 531 4.60 8.39 6.35
N ILE A 532 4.52 7.21 5.73
CA ILE A 532 5.08 7.01 4.39
C ILE A 532 4.02 7.47 3.40
N GLU A 533 4.35 8.44 2.53
CA GLU A 533 3.38 9.00 1.60
C GLU A 533 4.00 9.55 0.32
N HIS A 534 3.18 9.50 -0.73
CA HIS A 534 3.49 10.05 -2.06
C HIS A 534 2.56 11.19 -2.45
N ASN A 535 1.43 11.34 -1.74
CA ASN A 535 0.41 12.33 -2.05
C ASN A 535 0.89 13.76 -1.73
N PRO A 536 1.04 14.65 -2.73
CA PRO A 536 1.54 16.02 -2.51
C PRO A 536 0.66 16.81 -1.54
N GLU A 537 -0.64 16.53 -1.51
CA GLU A 537 -1.59 17.18 -0.60
C GLU A 537 -1.30 16.86 0.88
N VAL A 538 -0.79 15.66 1.17
CA VAL A 538 -0.33 15.26 2.51
C VAL A 538 1.05 15.85 2.80
N ILE A 539 1.98 15.69 1.85
CA ILE A 539 3.37 16.12 2.01
C ILE A 539 3.44 17.60 2.35
N LYS A 540 2.67 18.45 1.63
CA LYS A 540 2.66 19.91 1.87
C LYS A 540 2.16 20.31 3.26
N THR A 541 1.45 19.42 3.98
CA THR A 541 0.91 19.71 5.32
C THR A 541 1.80 19.20 6.46
N ALA A 542 2.86 18.43 6.18
CA ALA A 542 3.75 17.87 7.17
C ALA A 542 4.53 18.93 7.94
N ASP A 543 4.81 18.71 9.22
CA ASP A 543 5.72 19.56 10.00
C ASP A 543 7.19 19.28 9.63
N TRP A 544 7.50 18.01 9.31
CA TRP A 544 8.81 17.53 8.93
C TRP A 544 8.75 16.58 7.76
N LEU A 545 9.67 16.69 6.84
CA LEU A 545 9.77 15.87 5.63
C LEU A 545 11.10 15.15 5.61
N VAL A 546 11.08 13.88 5.23
CA VAL A 546 12.26 13.07 4.92
C VAL A 546 12.11 12.56 3.50
N ASP A 547 13.00 12.97 2.60
CA ASP A 547 12.95 12.60 1.18
C ASP A 547 14.10 11.65 0.82
N LEU A 548 13.78 10.49 0.29
CA LEU A 548 14.73 9.45 -0.12
C LEU A 548 14.80 9.32 -1.64
N GLY A 549 16.00 9.12 -2.15
CA GLY A 549 16.19 8.97 -3.60
C GLY A 549 17.67 8.77 -3.98
N PRO A 550 18.09 9.35 -5.13
CA PRO A 550 17.29 10.06 -6.15
C PRO A 550 16.41 9.13 -6.99
N GLU A 551 16.80 7.84 -7.13
CA GLU A 551 16.12 6.84 -7.94
C GLU A 551 15.62 5.67 -7.08
N GLY A 552 14.96 4.67 -7.72
CA GLY A 552 14.64 3.40 -7.09
C GLY A 552 15.78 2.40 -7.10
N GLY A 553 15.68 1.32 -6.32
CA GLY A 553 16.62 0.20 -6.31
C GLY A 553 18.06 0.61 -5.99
N VAL A 554 19.03 0.14 -6.77
CA VAL A 554 20.46 0.40 -6.55
C VAL A 554 20.81 1.89 -6.69
N GLY A 555 20.09 2.63 -7.53
CA GLY A 555 20.25 4.08 -7.72
C GLY A 555 19.71 4.92 -6.56
N GLY A 556 18.90 4.32 -5.68
CA GLY A 556 18.28 4.97 -4.53
C GLY A 556 19.00 4.78 -3.22
N GLY A 557 18.24 4.79 -2.14
CA GLY A 557 18.70 4.49 -0.79
C GLY A 557 19.53 5.58 -0.13
N ARG A 558 19.45 6.82 -0.59
CA ARG A 558 20.14 7.98 0.00
C ARG A 558 19.14 8.98 0.55
N LEU A 559 19.48 9.63 1.64
CA LEU A 559 18.74 10.79 2.13
C LEU A 559 19.09 11.99 1.22
N LEU A 560 18.06 12.53 0.54
CA LEU A 560 18.20 13.72 -0.29
C LEU A 560 17.93 15.00 0.50
N PHE A 561 16.91 14.93 1.36
CA PHE A 561 16.48 16.08 2.14
C PHE A 561 15.86 15.65 3.48
N SER A 562 16.06 16.46 4.51
CA SER A 562 15.38 16.37 5.80
C SER A 562 15.13 17.77 6.34
N GLY A 563 13.87 18.15 6.58
CA GLY A 563 13.51 19.50 6.97
C GLY A 563 12.03 19.81 6.73
N THR A 564 11.68 21.09 6.58
CA THR A 564 10.30 21.49 6.28
C THR A 564 9.97 21.29 4.79
N PRO A 565 8.71 21.05 4.42
CA PRO A 565 8.31 20.91 3.01
C PRO A 565 8.67 22.11 2.13
N GLU A 566 8.60 23.34 2.67
CA GLU A 566 9.01 24.56 1.98
C GLU A 566 10.50 24.54 1.62
N ALA A 567 11.33 24.11 2.56
CA ALA A 567 12.76 24.00 2.32
C ALA A 567 13.09 22.89 1.29
N CYS A 568 12.33 21.81 1.28
CA CYS A 568 12.44 20.75 0.26
C CYS A 568 12.13 21.26 -1.15
N ALA A 569 11.16 22.18 -1.30
CA ALA A 569 10.80 22.79 -2.59
C ALA A 569 11.97 23.53 -3.25
N HIS A 570 12.99 23.91 -2.49
CA HIS A 570 14.23 24.54 -2.98
C HIS A 570 15.37 23.54 -3.24
N CYS A 571 15.18 22.25 -2.93
CA CYS A 571 16.21 21.23 -3.15
C CYS A 571 16.20 20.76 -4.62
N PRO A 572 17.23 21.05 -5.43
CA PRO A 572 17.22 20.73 -6.85
C PRO A 572 17.29 19.23 -7.13
N ASP A 573 17.88 18.45 -6.24
CA ASP A 573 18.06 17.01 -6.38
C ASP A 573 16.80 16.22 -5.94
N SER A 574 15.84 16.89 -5.31
CA SER A 574 14.60 16.28 -4.84
C SER A 574 13.51 16.34 -5.91
N HIS A 575 13.11 15.18 -6.42
CA HIS A 575 11.94 15.10 -7.28
C HIS A 575 10.67 15.54 -6.54
N THR A 576 10.53 15.18 -5.28
CA THR A 576 9.42 15.64 -4.42
C THR A 576 9.41 17.15 -4.33
N GLY A 577 10.56 17.80 -4.12
CA GLY A 577 10.70 19.24 -4.06
C GLY A 577 10.22 19.94 -5.34
N GLN A 578 10.52 19.38 -6.50
CA GLN A 578 10.08 19.91 -7.79
C GLN A 578 8.55 19.92 -7.93
N PHE A 579 7.84 18.91 -7.39
CA PHE A 579 6.37 18.86 -7.38
C PHE A 579 5.74 19.73 -6.28
N LEU A 580 6.46 19.98 -5.19
CA LEU A 580 5.99 20.86 -4.11
C LEU A 580 6.13 22.34 -4.47
N ALA A 581 7.15 22.75 -5.20
CA ALA A 581 7.44 24.14 -5.53
C ALA A 581 6.22 24.90 -6.09
N PRO A 582 5.47 24.39 -7.08
CA PRO A 582 4.27 25.06 -7.58
C PRO A 582 3.17 25.23 -6.52
N LEU A 583 3.05 24.28 -5.57
CA LEU A 583 2.05 24.32 -4.50
C LEU A 583 2.33 25.44 -3.49
N PHE A 584 3.61 25.84 -3.35
CA PHE A 584 4.06 26.97 -2.54
C PHE A 584 4.16 28.28 -3.34
N GLY A 585 3.70 28.30 -4.61
CA GLY A 585 3.78 29.48 -5.49
C GLY A 585 5.19 29.79 -5.98
N MET A 586 6.09 28.81 -5.96
CA MET A 586 7.49 28.94 -6.39
C MET A 586 7.68 28.39 -7.81
N ALA A 587 8.63 28.96 -8.55
CA ALA A 587 9.05 28.33 -9.81
C ALA A 587 9.89 27.09 -9.52
N PRO A 588 9.72 25.97 -10.26
CA PRO A 588 10.54 24.78 -10.09
C PRO A 588 12.03 25.10 -10.23
N GLY A 589 12.87 24.64 -9.28
CA GLY A 589 14.32 24.84 -9.33
C GLY A 589 14.84 26.20 -8.80
N THR A 590 14.00 26.97 -8.12
CA THR A 590 14.46 28.22 -7.48
C THR A 590 15.37 27.88 -6.29
N VAL A 591 16.66 28.04 -6.46
CA VAL A 591 17.64 27.87 -5.37
C VAL A 591 17.58 29.07 -4.45
N LEU A 592 17.30 28.88 -3.16
CA LEU A 592 17.54 29.91 -2.16
C LEU A 592 19.05 30.16 -2.08
N SER A 593 19.49 31.39 -2.36
CA SER A 593 20.80 31.82 -1.91
C SER A 593 20.78 31.80 -0.37
N VAL A 594 21.45 30.82 0.22
CA VAL A 594 21.70 30.79 1.67
C VAL A 594 22.42 32.12 2.01
N PRO A 595 21.88 32.95 2.88
CA PRO A 595 22.67 34.09 3.37
C PRO A 595 23.86 33.46 4.10
N ASP A 596 25.07 33.82 3.66
CA ASP A 596 26.32 33.50 4.36
C ASP A 596 26.13 33.79 5.84
N SER A 597 26.10 32.76 6.66
CA SER A 597 26.22 32.88 8.10
C SER A 597 27.63 33.36 8.36
N GLY A 598 27.79 34.72 8.30
CA GLY A 598 29.03 35.39 8.63
C GLY A 598 29.54 34.90 9.98
N ALA A 599 30.77 34.48 9.96
CA ALA A 599 31.57 34.19 11.11
C ALA A 599 31.49 35.39 12.09
N ALA A 600 31.13 35.14 13.34
CA ALA A 600 31.49 35.88 14.53
C ALA A 600 31.55 34.92 15.73
#